data_161b665c75982d0c95bbbfbeac378acc
#
_entry.id   161b665c75982d0c95bbbfbeac378acc
#
_cell.length_a   1.000
_cell.length_b   1.000
_cell.length_c   1.000
_cell.angle_alpha   90.00
_cell.angle_beta   90.00
_cell.angle_gamma   90.00
#
_symmetry.space_group_name_H-M   'P 1'
#
loop_
_entity.id
_entity.type
_entity.pdbx_description
1 polymer ?
#
loop_
_entity_poly.entity_id
_entity_poly.type
_entity_poly.pdbx_seq_one_letter_code
_entity_poly.pdbx_strand_id
1 'polypeptide(L)'
;MPDLVLSGDEAIARGAIDSGVSGAFAYPGTPSTEIMESLQAHWDEYKASMPDKERSFLVAQWCSNEKTAYEAALGVSFVGRRAMVSMKHVGLNVAMDPFINSSLVKINGGLVIVVADDPGMHSSQNEQDSRILADFAHIPCFEPSDQQEAYDTVRNAFAYSEIHEIPVLLRITTRLAHARARVKASPGMEPRALKKSDDPKAWTLMPGFARPRWKLLLQKYERFRAEGEELATLELRDKALGVITCGIGLRYYLENEDDWAALHGDKKPSHLHIDRYPLGRDKIRDLSDHVSKVLVIEEGYPFIEREVVGTFAAPLPVLGKLSGDLPLSGELSADSVRLALGLPPKEALPVSSIELPSRPPQFCQGCPHGDSFNALKEALKSEAEFLTTSDIGCYTLAALPPYNAVESCVDMGASIGMARGASCVGQKNAVAVIGDSTFYHSGMTNLLDAVAHRTRLTLLILDNSTTGMTGAQPTISPGSRMKALVQGLGVEAGHVRELEAHRKFHEANVAAIREELAYEGVSVIILKRECLEYLKKARQQ
;
A
#
# COMPACT_ATOMS: atom_id res chain seq x y z
N MET A 1 -20.11 22.52 12.85
CA MET A 1 -19.16 21.43 12.59
C MET A 1 -17.79 22.06 12.44
N PRO A 2 -16.73 21.52 13.02
CA PRO A 2 -15.40 22.11 12.87
C PRO A 2 -14.89 21.94 11.45
N ASP A 3 -14.35 23.02 10.87
CA ASP A 3 -13.52 22.95 9.68
C ASP A 3 -12.12 22.53 10.12
N LEU A 4 -11.65 21.39 9.62
CA LEU A 4 -10.33 20.84 9.87
C LEU A 4 -9.46 20.98 8.61
N VAL A 5 -8.14 21.16 8.79
CA VAL A 5 -7.19 21.10 7.67
C VAL A 5 -6.48 19.76 7.75
N LEU A 6 -6.85 18.85 6.85
CA LEU A 6 -6.42 17.46 6.87
C LEU A 6 -5.73 17.07 5.56
N SER A 7 -4.76 16.17 5.64
CA SER A 7 -4.31 15.40 4.48
C SER A 7 -5.37 14.37 4.08
N GLY A 8 -5.23 13.72 2.91
CA GLY A 8 -6.13 12.65 2.51
C GLY A 8 -6.11 11.49 3.51
N ASP A 9 -4.95 11.11 4.00
CA ASP A 9 -4.78 10.07 5.02
C ASP A 9 -5.45 10.44 6.35
N GLU A 10 -5.23 11.68 6.82
CA GLU A 10 -5.87 12.20 8.03
C GLU A 10 -7.40 12.29 7.86
N ALA A 11 -7.89 12.64 6.66
CA ALA A 11 -9.32 12.70 6.35
C ALA A 11 -9.97 11.31 6.38
N ILE A 12 -9.30 10.30 5.81
CA ILE A 12 -9.74 8.90 5.87
C ILE A 12 -9.77 8.39 7.31
N ALA A 13 -8.71 8.62 8.08
CA ALA A 13 -8.64 8.24 9.49
C ALA A 13 -9.78 8.89 10.30
N ARG A 14 -10.00 10.18 10.10
CA ARG A 14 -11.09 10.94 10.73
C ARG A 14 -12.45 10.41 10.33
N GLY A 15 -12.69 10.15 9.05
CA GLY A 15 -13.93 9.57 8.54
C GLY A 15 -14.24 8.19 9.14
N ALA A 16 -13.20 7.37 9.34
CA ALA A 16 -13.33 6.06 9.99
C ALA A 16 -13.71 6.19 11.47
N ILE A 17 -13.06 7.09 12.20
CA ILE A 17 -13.38 7.38 13.61
C ILE A 17 -14.82 7.88 13.75
N ASP A 18 -15.19 8.89 12.96
CA ASP A 18 -16.54 9.45 12.97
C ASP A 18 -17.60 8.46 12.48
N SER A 19 -17.18 7.32 11.90
CA SER A 19 -18.05 6.19 11.56
C SER A 19 -18.13 5.11 12.65
N GLY A 20 -17.53 5.31 13.83
CA GLY A 20 -17.54 4.34 14.91
C GLY A 20 -16.77 3.06 14.61
N VAL A 21 -15.62 3.16 13.88
CA VAL A 21 -14.73 2.03 13.65
C VAL A 21 -14.19 1.50 14.98
N SER A 22 -14.13 0.17 15.13
CA SER A 22 -13.68 -0.47 16.37
C SER A 22 -12.32 -1.15 16.24
N GLY A 23 -11.96 -1.58 15.03
CA GLY A 23 -10.67 -2.21 14.75
C GLY A 23 -10.01 -1.60 13.52
N ALA A 24 -8.77 -1.16 13.65
CA ALA A 24 -7.94 -0.72 12.54
C ALA A 24 -6.58 -1.43 12.57
N PHE A 25 -6.17 -1.94 11.43
CA PHE A 25 -4.96 -2.74 11.30
C PHE A 25 -4.19 -2.32 10.04
N ALA A 26 -2.87 -2.31 10.13
CA ALA A 26 -2.02 -1.95 9.01
C ALA A 26 -0.64 -2.58 9.12
N TYR A 27 0.09 -2.56 8.01
CA TYR A 27 1.54 -2.66 7.99
C TYR A 27 2.11 -1.35 7.41
N PRO A 28 3.21 -0.80 7.95
CA PRO A 28 3.74 0.47 7.50
C PRO A 28 4.15 0.46 6.02
N GLY A 29 3.63 1.40 5.23
CA GLY A 29 3.93 1.50 3.80
C GLY A 29 3.48 2.83 3.22
N THR A 30 4.42 3.75 2.90
CA THR A 30 4.10 5.04 2.25
C THR A 30 3.50 4.78 0.85
N PRO A 31 2.36 5.40 0.49
CA PRO A 31 1.75 6.60 1.09
C PRO A 31 0.54 6.35 2.03
N SER A 32 0.38 5.21 2.68
CA SER A 32 -0.77 4.88 3.55
C SER A 32 -0.45 4.87 5.05
N THR A 33 0.80 5.14 5.42
CA THR A 33 1.28 5.02 6.83
C THR A 33 0.55 5.98 7.76
N GLU A 34 0.34 7.22 7.32
CA GLU A 34 -0.23 8.30 8.10
C GLU A 34 -1.70 8.05 8.49
N ILE A 35 -2.41 7.17 7.77
CA ILE A 35 -3.77 6.73 8.14
C ILE A 35 -3.74 6.08 9.53
N MET A 36 -2.86 5.09 9.72
CA MET A 36 -2.77 4.38 10.99
C MET A 36 -2.17 5.25 12.10
N GLU A 37 -1.16 6.07 11.79
CA GLU A 37 -0.59 7.02 12.76
C GLU A 37 -1.66 7.97 13.29
N SER A 38 -2.51 8.51 12.41
CA SER A 38 -3.62 9.39 12.78
C SER A 38 -4.69 8.68 13.61
N LEU A 39 -5.01 7.43 13.28
CA LEU A 39 -5.93 6.60 14.06
C LEU A 39 -5.39 6.32 15.46
N GLN A 40 -4.11 5.96 15.58
CA GLN A 40 -3.49 5.69 16.88
C GLN A 40 -3.49 6.93 17.78
N ALA A 41 -3.05 8.07 17.27
CA ALA A 41 -3.01 9.33 18.01
C ALA A 41 -4.41 9.71 18.54
N HIS A 42 -5.43 9.61 17.69
CA HIS A 42 -6.80 9.97 18.07
C HIS A 42 -7.43 8.99 19.05
N TRP A 43 -7.15 7.69 18.89
CA TRP A 43 -7.69 6.68 19.79
C TRP A 43 -7.05 6.66 21.17
N ASP A 44 -5.79 7.04 21.29
CA ASP A 44 -5.15 7.15 22.59
C ASP A 44 -5.84 8.24 23.44
N GLU A 45 -6.18 9.40 22.83
CA GLU A 45 -6.96 10.45 23.47
C GLU A 45 -8.39 9.99 23.82
N TYR A 46 -9.07 9.35 22.86
CA TYR A 46 -10.45 8.90 23.03
C TYR A 46 -10.55 7.81 24.12
N LYS A 47 -9.68 6.82 24.09
CA LYS A 47 -9.61 5.77 25.10
C LYS A 47 -9.32 6.30 26.51
N ALA A 48 -8.56 7.39 26.63
CA ALA A 48 -8.27 8.00 27.92
C ALA A 48 -9.54 8.48 28.65
N SER A 49 -10.60 8.82 27.93
CA SER A 49 -11.90 9.22 28.47
C SER A 49 -12.88 8.08 28.71
N MET A 50 -12.57 6.87 28.25
CA MET A 50 -13.47 5.71 28.34
C MET A 50 -13.23 4.84 29.59
N PRO A 51 -14.26 4.15 30.10
CA PRO A 51 -14.11 3.07 31.09
C PRO A 51 -13.18 1.96 30.57
N ASP A 52 -12.39 1.37 31.46
CA ASP A 52 -11.39 0.32 31.08
C ASP A 52 -12.01 -0.85 30.30
N LYS A 53 -13.25 -1.21 30.64
CA LYS A 53 -13.96 -2.29 29.95
C LYS A 53 -14.24 -1.95 28.47
N GLU A 54 -14.51 -0.73 28.12
CA GLU A 54 -14.80 -0.29 26.76
C GLU A 54 -13.51 -0.04 25.96
N ARG A 55 -12.45 0.41 26.62
CA ARG A 55 -11.12 0.59 26.02
C ARG A 55 -10.59 -0.67 25.33
N SER A 56 -10.88 -1.84 25.89
CA SER A 56 -10.43 -3.13 25.36
C SER A 56 -11.04 -3.51 24.01
N PHE A 57 -12.10 -2.83 23.59
CA PHE A 57 -12.80 -3.11 22.34
C PHE A 57 -12.42 -2.17 21.17
N LEU A 58 -11.58 -1.18 21.43
CA LEU A 58 -11.07 -0.26 20.42
C LEU A 58 -9.59 -0.53 20.17
N VAL A 59 -9.25 -0.87 18.93
CA VAL A 59 -7.90 -1.32 18.56
C VAL A 59 -7.41 -0.57 17.32
N ALA A 60 -6.19 0.00 17.40
CA ALA A 60 -5.43 0.47 16.25
C ALA A 60 -4.02 -0.10 16.35
N GLN A 61 -3.66 -1.04 15.48
CA GLN A 61 -2.44 -1.82 15.63
C GLN A 61 -1.68 -2.00 14.32
N TRP A 62 -0.36 -1.82 14.40
CA TRP A 62 0.55 -2.33 13.41
C TRP A 62 0.64 -3.86 13.51
N CYS A 63 0.58 -4.53 12.37
CA CYS A 63 0.68 -5.98 12.26
C CYS A 63 2.04 -6.41 11.70
N SER A 64 2.32 -7.71 11.70
CA SER A 64 3.56 -8.25 11.14
C SER A 64 3.63 -8.14 9.62
N ASN A 65 2.48 -8.22 8.94
CA ASN A 65 2.32 -7.99 7.52
C ASN A 65 0.87 -7.66 7.17
N GLU A 66 0.61 -7.33 5.91
CA GLU A 66 -0.72 -6.93 5.43
C GLU A 66 -1.72 -8.07 5.42
N LYS A 67 -1.27 -9.32 5.22
CA LYS A 67 -2.13 -10.50 5.31
C LYS A 67 -2.71 -10.65 6.71
N THR A 68 -1.87 -10.57 7.74
CA THR A 68 -2.31 -10.67 9.15
C THR A 68 -3.15 -9.47 9.56
N ALA A 69 -2.86 -8.27 9.03
CA ALA A 69 -3.68 -7.08 9.24
C ALA A 69 -5.10 -7.26 8.67
N TYR A 70 -5.19 -7.78 7.44
CA TYR A 70 -6.46 -8.06 6.79
C TYR A 70 -7.29 -9.10 7.54
N GLU A 71 -6.66 -10.20 7.93
CA GLU A 71 -7.31 -11.29 8.70
C GLU A 71 -7.84 -10.80 10.05
N ALA A 72 -7.09 -9.93 10.74
CA ALA A 72 -7.54 -9.32 11.98
C ALA A 72 -8.76 -8.41 11.77
N ALA A 73 -8.75 -7.57 10.73
CA ALA A 73 -9.89 -6.72 10.37
C ALA A 73 -11.12 -7.54 10.00
N LEU A 74 -10.93 -8.63 9.25
CA LEU A 74 -12.02 -9.55 8.91
C LEU A 74 -12.62 -10.20 10.15
N GLY A 75 -11.80 -10.60 11.13
CA GLY A 75 -12.25 -11.12 12.42
C GLY A 75 -13.12 -10.13 13.21
N VAL A 76 -12.75 -8.85 13.21
CA VAL A 76 -13.56 -7.77 13.84
C VAL A 76 -14.90 -7.62 13.12
N SER A 77 -14.90 -7.65 11.78
CA SER A 77 -16.12 -7.59 10.97
C SER A 77 -17.05 -8.78 11.27
N PHE A 78 -16.52 -9.99 11.43
CA PHE A 78 -17.32 -11.18 11.72
C PHE A 78 -18.12 -11.08 13.02
N VAL A 79 -17.62 -10.38 14.00
CA VAL A 79 -18.32 -10.14 15.26
C VAL A 79 -19.19 -8.87 15.26
N GLY A 80 -19.46 -8.29 14.09
CA GLY A 80 -20.44 -7.22 13.89
C GLY A 80 -19.93 -5.81 14.12
N ARG A 81 -18.62 -5.62 14.36
CA ARG A 81 -18.01 -4.31 14.53
C ARG A 81 -17.37 -3.83 13.23
N ARG A 82 -17.34 -2.51 13.02
CA ARG A 82 -16.67 -1.90 11.87
C ARG A 82 -15.16 -2.05 11.98
N ALA A 83 -14.53 -2.48 10.89
CA ALA A 83 -13.08 -2.64 10.81
C ALA A 83 -12.52 -1.95 9.57
N MET A 84 -11.29 -1.46 9.70
CA MET A 84 -10.52 -0.93 8.59
C MET A 84 -9.15 -1.61 8.52
N VAL A 85 -8.68 -1.85 7.31
CA VAL A 85 -7.30 -2.21 7.04
C VAL A 85 -6.72 -1.22 6.04
N SER A 86 -5.50 -0.74 6.27
CA SER A 86 -4.83 0.18 5.35
C SER A 86 -3.47 -0.35 4.93
N MET A 87 -3.14 -0.16 3.66
CA MET A 87 -1.89 -0.61 3.06
C MET A 87 -1.59 0.12 1.76
N LYS A 88 -0.34 0.09 1.33
CA LYS A 88 0.00 0.49 -0.03
C LYS A 88 -0.33 -0.64 -1.03
N HIS A 89 -0.29 -0.34 -2.34
CA HIS A 89 -0.66 -1.31 -3.38
C HIS A 89 0.14 -2.61 -3.34
N VAL A 90 1.45 -2.58 -3.07
CA VAL A 90 2.26 -3.80 -2.95
C VAL A 90 1.88 -4.64 -1.74
N GLY A 91 1.36 -4.01 -0.68
CA GLY A 91 0.81 -4.71 0.48
C GLY A 91 -0.46 -5.48 0.15
N LEU A 92 -1.29 -4.99 -0.78
CA LEU A 92 -2.45 -5.74 -1.25
C LEU A 92 -2.04 -7.06 -1.92
N ASN A 93 -0.87 -7.12 -2.58
CA ASN A 93 -0.34 -8.38 -3.12
C ASN A 93 -0.09 -9.41 -2.01
N VAL A 94 0.41 -8.97 -0.85
CA VAL A 94 0.62 -9.84 0.33
C VAL A 94 -0.71 -10.32 0.92
N ALA A 95 -1.74 -9.46 0.89
CA ALA A 95 -3.08 -9.75 1.42
C ALA A 95 -4.04 -10.37 0.38
N MET A 96 -3.58 -10.71 -0.83
CA MET A 96 -4.46 -11.15 -1.93
C MET A 96 -5.32 -12.37 -1.59
N ASP A 97 -4.79 -13.35 -0.86
CA ASP A 97 -5.56 -14.54 -0.53
C ASP A 97 -6.78 -14.23 0.37
N PRO A 98 -6.63 -13.59 1.56
CA PRO A 98 -7.79 -13.18 2.34
C PRO A 98 -8.64 -12.11 1.63
N PHE A 99 -8.06 -11.22 0.82
CA PHE A 99 -8.78 -10.21 0.05
C PHE A 99 -9.77 -10.84 -0.93
N ILE A 100 -9.31 -11.74 -1.81
CA ILE A 100 -10.18 -12.42 -2.78
C ILE A 100 -11.24 -13.26 -2.07
N ASN A 101 -10.84 -14.07 -1.08
CA ASN A 101 -11.75 -14.96 -0.38
C ASN A 101 -12.81 -14.23 0.45
N SER A 102 -12.51 -13.01 0.92
CA SER A 102 -13.45 -12.21 1.69
C SER A 102 -14.68 -11.76 0.90
N SER A 103 -14.60 -11.69 -0.42
CA SER A 103 -15.76 -11.41 -1.28
C SER A 103 -16.82 -12.50 -1.26
N LEU A 104 -16.43 -13.72 -0.87
CA LEU A 104 -17.31 -14.89 -0.80
C LEU A 104 -17.86 -15.17 0.59
N VAL A 105 -17.30 -14.59 1.63
CA VAL A 105 -17.84 -14.73 3.00
C VAL A 105 -18.84 -13.63 3.29
N LYS A 106 -19.81 -13.95 4.14
CA LYS A 106 -20.78 -12.97 4.60
C LYS A 106 -20.16 -12.15 5.74
N ILE A 107 -19.71 -10.94 5.46
CA ILE A 107 -19.29 -10.03 6.54
C ILE A 107 -20.50 -9.56 7.35
N ASN A 108 -20.27 -9.14 8.58
CA ASN A 108 -21.34 -8.78 9.51
C ASN A 108 -21.23 -7.31 9.96
N GLY A 109 -20.05 -6.84 10.34
CA GLY A 109 -19.74 -5.42 10.50
C GLY A 109 -19.04 -4.89 9.26
N GLY A 110 -19.20 -3.61 8.94
CA GLY A 110 -18.56 -3.00 7.77
C GLY A 110 -17.05 -3.19 7.76
N LEU A 111 -16.51 -3.58 6.60
CA LEU A 111 -15.08 -3.76 6.37
C LEU A 111 -14.64 -2.88 5.20
N VAL A 112 -13.76 -1.92 5.50
CA VAL A 112 -13.17 -1.02 4.50
C VAL A 112 -11.68 -1.31 4.37
N ILE A 113 -11.26 -1.53 3.13
CA ILE A 113 -9.86 -1.75 2.76
C ILE A 113 -9.35 -0.49 2.08
N VAL A 114 -8.45 0.25 2.71
CA VAL A 114 -7.83 1.43 2.10
C VAL A 114 -6.53 1.01 1.43
N VAL A 115 -6.45 1.26 0.13
CA VAL A 115 -5.24 0.98 -0.65
C VAL A 115 -4.73 2.26 -1.29
N ALA A 116 -3.48 2.60 -0.99
CA ALA A 116 -2.82 3.76 -1.56
C ALA A 116 -1.88 3.32 -2.70
N ASP A 117 -2.26 3.67 -3.93
CA ASP A 117 -1.43 3.48 -5.11
C ASP A 117 -0.37 4.59 -5.20
N ASP A 118 0.78 4.27 -5.79
CA ASP A 118 1.93 5.17 -5.90
C ASP A 118 2.35 5.38 -7.36
N PRO A 119 1.53 6.10 -8.16
CA PRO A 119 1.90 6.46 -9.54
C PRO A 119 3.18 7.28 -9.54
N GLY A 120 4.11 6.95 -10.42
CA GLY A 120 5.44 7.57 -10.46
C GLY A 120 6.46 6.93 -9.52
N MET A 121 6.09 5.92 -8.76
CA MET A 121 6.99 5.15 -7.89
C MET A 121 7.81 6.03 -6.93
N HIS A 122 7.17 6.99 -6.26
CA HIS A 122 7.86 7.88 -5.31
C HIS A 122 8.50 7.12 -4.14
N SER A 123 7.88 6.00 -3.74
CA SER A 123 8.38 5.13 -2.66
C SER A 123 8.17 3.63 -2.93
N SER A 124 7.93 3.23 -4.17
CA SER A 124 7.56 1.87 -4.56
C SER A 124 8.49 1.27 -5.61
N GLN A 125 8.52 -0.06 -5.72
CA GLN A 125 9.33 -0.79 -6.70
C GLN A 125 8.68 -0.85 -8.08
N ASN A 126 7.38 -0.61 -8.17
CA ASN A 126 6.60 -0.65 -9.41
C ASN A 126 5.37 0.25 -9.29
N GLU A 127 4.70 0.47 -10.40
CA GLU A 127 3.35 1.02 -10.45
C GLU A 127 2.33 -0.12 -10.51
N GLN A 128 1.25 0.01 -9.75
CA GLN A 128 0.11 -0.90 -9.80
C GLN A 128 -1.18 -0.09 -9.72
N ASP A 129 -2.28 -0.71 -10.15
CA ASP A 129 -3.61 -0.14 -10.07
C ASP A 129 -4.53 -1.09 -9.29
N SER A 130 -4.87 -0.73 -8.09
CA SER A 130 -5.66 -1.57 -7.20
C SER A 130 -7.12 -1.75 -7.66
N ARG A 131 -7.62 -0.93 -8.58
CA ARG A 131 -8.93 -1.12 -9.23
C ARG A 131 -9.00 -2.46 -9.96
N ILE A 132 -7.91 -2.86 -10.63
CA ILE A 132 -7.82 -4.15 -11.34
C ILE A 132 -7.95 -5.32 -10.37
N LEU A 133 -7.34 -5.22 -9.19
CA LEU A 133 -7.43 -6.27 -8.17
C LEU A 133 -8.82 -6.31 -7.54
N ALA A 134 -9.46 -5.17 -7.34
CA ALA A 134 -10.84 -5.08 -6.86
C ALA A 134 -11.82 -5.71 -7.87
N ASP A 135 -11.66 -5.40 -9.16
CA ASP A 135 -12.46 -5.98 -10.24
C ASP A 135 -12.27 -7.51 -10.31
N PHE A 136 -11.02 -7.98 -10.26
CA PHE A 136 -10.71 -9.41 -10.21
C PHE A 136 -11.34 -10.13 -9.01
N ALA A 137 -11.36 -9.50 -7.84
CA ALA A 137 -11.96 -10.05 -6.62
C ALA A 137 -13.49 -9.86 -6.56
N HIS A 138 -14.10 -9.12 -7.49
CA HIS A 138 -15.51 -8.70 -7.47
C HIS A 138 -15.88 -7.90 -6.20
N ILE A 139 -14.94 -7.12 -5.69
CA ILE A 139 -15.13 -6.22 -4.54
C ILE A 139 -15.40 -4.81 -5.08
N PRO A 140 -16.45 -4.12 -4.60
CA PRO A 140 -16.69 -2.74 -4.99
C PRO A 140 -15.53 -1.84 -4.56
N CYS A 141 -15.09 -0.96 -5.48
CA CYS A 141 -14.01 -0.02 -5.25
C CYS A 141 -14.53 1.40 -5.34
N PHE A 142 -14.16 2.25 -4.39
CA PHE A 142 -14.49 3.67 -4.34
C PHE A 142 -13.22 4.51 -4.47
N GLU A 143 -13.29 5.61 -5.20
CA GLU A 143 -12.12 6.41 -5.55
C GLU A 143 -12.44 7.92 -5.40
N PRO A 144 -12.17 8.53 -4.22
CA PRO A 144 -12.42 9.94 -3.98
C PRO A 144 -11.46 10.85 -4.76
N SER A 145 -11.90 12.06 -5.07
CA SER A 145 -11.14 13.06 -5.83
C SER A 145 -10.44 14.11 -4.96
N ASP A 146 -10.87 14.30 -3.73
CA ASP A 146 -10.27 15.23 -2.76
C ASP A 146 -10.44 14.78 -1.31
N GLN A 147 -9.94 15.58 -0.37
CA GLN A 147 -9.93 15.27 1.06
C GLN A 147 -11.34 15.23 1.68
N GLN A 148 -12.26 16.09 1.21
CA GLN A 148 -13.65 16.06 1.69
C GLN A 148 -14.32 14.76 1.22
N GLU A 149 -14.17 14.44 -0.05
CA GLU A 149 -14.69 13.18 -0.59
C GLU A 149 -14.03 11.96 0.07
N ALA A 150 -12.73 12.01 0.36
CA ALA A 150 -12.05 10.92 1.09
C ALA A 150 -12.69 10.66 2.46
N TYR A 151 -12.98 11.74 3.21
CA TYR A 151 -13.69 11.67 4.47
C TYR A 151 -15.10 11.08 4.33
N ASP A 152 -15.89 11.61 3.39
CA ASP A 152 -17.28 11.19 3.19
C ASP A 152 -17.37 9.77 2.60
N THR A 153 -16.44 9.40 1.72
CA THR A 153 -16.39 8.08 1.08
C THR A 153 -16.11 6.96 2.08
N VAL A 154 -15.22 7.15 3.06
CA VAL A 154 -15.02 6.17 4.13
C VAL A 154 -16.30 5.90 4.90
N ARG A 155 -17.05 6.96 5.24
CA ARG A 155 -18.33 6.84 5.96
C ARG A 155 -19.36 6.07 5.14
N ASN A 156 -19.45 6.40 3.86
CA ASN A 156 -20.34 5.73 2.92
C ASN A 156 -19.91 4.27 2.68
N ALA A 157 -18.61 4.00 2.59
CA ALA A 157 -18.07 2.67 2.38
C ALA A 157 -18.42 1.71 3.53
N PHE A 158 -18.37 2.15 4.79
CA PHE A 158 -18.82 1.33 5.91
C PHE A 158 -20.32 0.98 5.81
N ALA A 159 -21.16 1.97 5.50
CA ALA A 159 -22.60 1.74 5.34
C ALA A 159 -22.88 0.81 4.15
N TYR A 160 -22.21 1.03 3.03
CA TYR A 160 -22.33 0.20 1.83
C TYR A 160 -21.88 -1.24 2.09
N SER A 161 -20.74 -1.41 2.75
CA SER A 161 -20.22 -2.71 3.15
C SER A 161 -21.22 -3.50 4.01
N GLU A 162 -21.90 -2.85 4.96
CA GLU A 162 -22.90 -3.45 5.82
C GLU A 162 -24.20 -3.82 5.08
N ILE A 163 -24.67 -2.95 4.18
CA ILE A 163 -25.90 -3.19 3.39
C ILE A 163 -25.70 -4.39 2.45
N HIS A 164 -24.56 -4.48 1.82
CA HIS A 164 -24.26 -5.51 0.83
C HIS A 164 -23.56 -6.74 1.41
N GLU A 165 -23.17 -6.69 2.69
CA GLU A 165 -22.44 -7.77 3.39
C GLU A 165 -21.18 -8.22 2.62
N ILE A 166 -20.40 -7.23 2.15
CA ILE A 166 -19.17 -7.42 1.36
C ILE A 166 -18.12 -6.37 1.76
N PRO A 167 -16.83 -6.69 1.72
CA PRO A 167 -15.79 -5.67 1.88
C PRO A 167 -15.88 -4.58 0.80
N VAL A 168 -15.41 -3.38 1.11
CA VAL A 168 -15.28 -2.27 0.14
C VAL A 168 -13.82 -1.83 0.08
N LEU A 169 -13.25 -1.79 -1.12
CA LEU A 169 -11.95 -1.19 -1.33
C LEU A 169 -12.11 0.32 -1.53
N LEU A 170 -11.32 1.10 -0.82
CA LEU A 170 -11.19 2.55 -1.02
C LEU A 170 -9.80 2.81 -1.57
N ARG A 171 -9.74 3.27 -2.82
CA ARG A 171 -8.50 3.59 -3.52
C ARG A 171 -8.16 5.06 -3.38
N ILE A 172 -6.91 5.35 -3.04
CA ILE A 172 -6.35 6.70 -3.12
C ILE A 172 -4.98 6.63 -3.83
N THR A 173 -4.46 7.79 -4.21
CA THR A 173 -3.11 7.91 -4.79
C THR A 173 -2.24 8.81 -3.93
N THR A 174 -0.91 8.75 -4.11
CA THR A 174 0.08 9.48 -3.30
C THR A 174 -0.25 10.97 -3.16
N ARG A 175 -0.66 11.63 -4.25
CA ARG A 175 -0.98 13.05 -4.22
C ARG A 175 -2.18 13.36 -3.33
N LEU A 176 -3.25 12.57 -3.44
CA LEU A 176 -4.42 12.74 -2.57
C LEU A 176 -4.07 12.44 -1.11
N ALA A 177 -3.32 11.37 -0.85
CA ALA A 177 -2.90 10.96 0.48
C ALA A 177 -2.22 12.12 1.24
N HIS A 178 -1.28 12.82 0.60
CA HIS A 178 -0.42 13.80 1.26
C HIS A 178 -0.87 15.27 1.08
N ALA A 179 -1.67 15.60 0.05
CA ALA A 179 -2.17 16.96 -0.11
C ALA A 179 -3.15 17.33 1.01
N ARG A 180 -3.16 18.60 1.42
CA ARG A 180 -4.00 19.10 2.52
C ARG A 180 -5.09 20.01 2.02
N ALA A 181 -6.32 19.83 2.55
CA ALA A 181 -7.43 20.72 2.28
C ALA A 181 -8.34 20.87 3.52
N ARG A 182 -9.33 21.77 3.43
CA ARG A 182 -10.35 21.91 4.45
C ARG A 182 -11.36 20.78 4.34
N VAL A 183 -11.66 20.15 5.47
CA VAL A 183 -12.64 19.07 5.60
C VAL A 183 -13.65 19.43 6.68
N LYS A 184 -14.92 19.36 6.34
CA LYS A 184 -16.04 19.52 7.27
C LYS A 184 -16.39 18.17 7.88
N ALA A 185 -16.02 17.98 9.14
CA ALA A 185 -16.31 16.76 9.85
C ALA A 185 -17.79 16.71 10.33
N SER A 186 -18.41 15.56 10.22
CA SER A 186 -19.76 15.29 10.75
C SER A 186 -19.71 14.73 12.18
N PRO A 187 -20.82 14.74 12.94
CA PRO A 187 -20.86 14.08 14.24
C PRO A 187 -20.45 12.62 14.16
N GLY A 188 -19.66 12.19 15.14
CA GLY A 188 -19.23 10.81 15.27
C GLY A 188 -20.39 9.86 15.62
N MET A 189 -20.23 8.62 15.18
CA MET A 189 -21.11 7.51 15.55
C MET A 189 -20.48 6.68 16.67
N GLU A 190 -21.31 6.16 17.57
CA GLU A 190 -20.83 5.20 18.55
C GLU A 190 -20.42 3.86 17.90
N PRO A 191 -19.42 3.17 18.43
CA PRO A 191 -19.05 1.84 17.98
C PRO A 191 -20.23 0.86 18.11
N ARG A 192 -20.42 0.01 17.11
CA ARG A 192 -21.51 -0.99 17.11
C ARG A 192 -21.31 -2.03 18.22
N ALA A 193 -22.40 -2.55 18.72
CA ALA A 193 -22.37 -3.68 19.66
C ALA A 193 -21.84 -4.96 19.00
N LEU A 194 -21.23 -5.83 19.78
CA LEU A 194 -20.84 -7.18 19.31
C LEU A 194 -22.09 -7.97 18.91
N LYS A 195 -22.07 -8.49 17.71
CA LYS A 195 -23.14 -9.32 17.16
C LYS A 195 -22.54 -10.39 16.24
N LYS A 196 -22.55 -11.64 16.68
CA LYS A 196 -22.16 -12.78 15.85
C LYS A 196 -23.25 -13.08 14.81
N SER A 197 -22.86 -13.57 13.63
CA SER A 197 -23.81 -14.05 12.63
C SER A 197 -24.59 -15.27 13.14
N ASP A 198 -25.88 -15.34 12.81
CA ASP A 198 -26.75 -16.49 13.13
C ASP A 198 -26.48 -17.69 12.21
N ASP A 199 -25.79 -17.49 11.06
CA ASP A 199 -25.36 -18.55 10.15
C ASP A 199 -23.90 -18.95 10.42
N PRO A 200 -23.64 -20.08 11.10
CA PRO A 200 -22.27 -20.52 11.37
C PRO A 200 -21.49 -20.93 10.12
N LYS A 201 -22.19 -21.16 9.00
CA LYS A 201 -21.57 -21.51 7.71
C LYS A 201 -21.19 -20.29 6.88
N ALA A 202 -21.63 -19.08 7.28
CA ALA A 202 -21.41 -17.85 6.54
C ALA A 202 -19.92 -17.55 6.24
N TRP A 203 -19.03 -18.05 7.09
CA TRP A 203 -17.58 -17.81 7.02
C TRP A 203 -16.76 -19.01 6.56
N THR A 204 -17.42 -20.10 6.12
CA THR A 204 -16.75 -21.35 5.74
C THR A 204 -16.75 -21.51 4.22
N LEU A 205 -15.57 -21.52 3.60
CA LEU A 205 -15.39 -21.63 2.14
C LEU A 205 -15.05 -23.07 1.69
N MET A 206 -15.85 -24.05 2.14
CA MET A 206 -15.79 -25.38 1.52
C MET A 206 -16.50 -25.35 0.15
N PRO A 207 -16.10 -26.16 -0.84
CA PRO A 207 -16.67 -26.12 -2.19
C PRO A 207 -18.20 -26.16 -2.26
N GLY A 208 -18.84 -26.91 -1.36
CA GLY A 208 -20.31 -26.99 -1.28
C GLY A 208 -20.98 -25.68 -0.87
N PHE A 209 -20.29 -24.84 -0.08
CA PHE A 209 -20.77 -23.52 0.36
C PHE A 209 -20.28 -22.39 -0.56
N ALA A 210 -19.08 -22.52 -1.09
CA ALA A 210 -18.49 -21.49 -1.95
C ALA A 210 -19.21 -21.37 -3.30
N ARG A 211 -19.61 -22.48 -3.93
CA ARG A 211 -20.27 -22.47 -5.25
C ARG A 211 -21.58 -21.65 -5.28
N PRO A 212 -22.52 -21.79 -4.35
CA PRO A 212 -23.71 -20.94 -4.31
C PRO A 212 -23.36 -19.46 -4.09
N ARG A 213 -22.37 -19.18 -3.23
CA ARG A 213 -21.93 -17.80 -2.93
C ARG A 213 -21.26 -17.12 -4.11
N TRP A 214 -20.49 -17.86 -4.88
CA TRP A 214 -19.94 -17.36 -6.14
C TRP A 214 -21.05 -16.89 -7.08
N LYS A 215 -22.10 -17.67 -7.26
CA LYS A 215 -23.25 -17.25 -8.08
C LYS A 215 -23.93 -16.00 -7.53
N LEU A 216 -24.09 -15.92 -6.20
CA LEU A 216 -24.65 -14.74 -5.55
C LEU A 216 -23.73 -13.52 -5.71
N LEU A 217 -22.40 -13.70 -5.62
CA LEU A 217 -21.42 -12.63 -5.82
C LEU A 217 -21.53 -12.05 -7.21
N LEU A 218 -21.63 -12.88 -8.26
CA LEU A 218 -21.83 -12.39 -9.62
C LEU A 218 -23.10 -11.56 -9.78
N GLN A 219 -24.21 -11.97 -9.11
CA GLN A 219 -25.45 -11.18 -9.10
C GLN A 219 -25.28 -9.85 -8.36
N LYS A 220 -24.59 -9.87 -7.19
CA LYS A 220 -24.25 -8.64 -6.45
C LYS A 220 -23.39 -7.71 -7.29
N TYR A 221 -22.44 -8.24 -8.04
CA TYR A 221 -21.54 -7.44 -8.86
C TYR A 221 -22.26 -6.66 -9.96
N GLU A 222 -23.26 -7.27 -10.61
CA GLU A 222 -24.14 -6.54 -11.55
C GLU A 222 -24.99 -5.48 -10.84
N ARG A 223 -25.43 -5.73 -9.61
CA ARG A 223 -26.10 -4.71 -8.80
C ARG A 223 -25.17 -3.55 -8.46
N PHE A 224 -23.91 -3.81 -8.07
CA PHE A 224 -22.92 -2.76 -7.81
C PHE A 224 -22.68 -1.89 -9.05
N ARG A 225 -22.67 -2.51 -10.24
CA ARG A 225 -22.59 -1.82 -11.52
C ARG A 225 -23.76 -0.85 -11.73
N ALA A 226 -24.97 -1.31 -11.47
CA ALA A 226 -26.17 -0.48 -11.60
C ALA A 226 -26.19 0.69 -10.59
N GLU A 227 -25.77 0.43 -9.35
CA GLU A 227 -25.68 1.48 -8.33
C GLU A 227 -24.56 2.50 -8.65
N GLY A 228 -23.43 2.06 -9.18
CA GLY A 228 -22.37 2.94 -9.70
C GLY A 228 -22.85 3.78 -10.88
N GLU A 229 -23.62 3.18 -11.77
CA GLU A 229 -24.27 3.89 -12.88
C GLU A 229 -25.21 5.00 -12.39
N GLU A 230 -26.05 4.73 -11.40
CA GLU A 230 -26.99 5.71 -10.85
C GLU A 230 -26.26 6.92 -10.25
N LEU A 231 -25.18 6.67 -9.54
CA LEU A 231 -24.45 7.67 -8.77
C LEU A 231 -23.43 8.46 -9.59
N ALA A 232 -22.90 7.91 -10.68
CA ALA A 232 -22.01 8.65 -11.58
C ALA A 232 -22.66 9.95 -12.08
N THR A 233 -21.91 11.03 -12.13
CA THR A 233 -22.40 12.35 -12.55
C THR A 233 -22.12 12.58 -14.03
N LEU A 234 -23.16 12.64 -14.85
CA LEU A 234 -23.09 12.96 -16.29
C LEU A 234 -23.69 14.33 -16.58
N GLU A 235 -22.91 15.18 -17.21
CA GLU A 235 -23.34 16.48 -17.72
C GLU A 235 -23.08 16.57 -19.24
N LEU A 236 -24.13 16.49 -20.03
CA LEU A 236 -24.08 16.68 -21.48
C LEU A 236 -24.12 18.18 -21.81
N ARG A 237 -23.03 18.66 -22.43
CA ARG A 237 -22.82 20.09 -22.74
C ARG A 237 -22.40 20.24 -24.21
N ASP A 238 -21.14 20.63 -24.49
CA ASP A 238 -20.61 20.72 -25.85
C ASP A 238 -20.39 19.33 -26.48
N LYS A 239 -20.56 19.25 -27.80
CA LYS A 239 -20.43 18.00 -28.57
C LYS A 239 -19.04 17.74 -29.12
N ALA A 240 -18.12 18.72 -29.02
CA ALA A 240 -16.78 18.56 -29.57
C ALA A 240 -15.92 17.60 -28.75
N LEU A 241 -16.13 17.62 -27.41
CA LEU A 241 -15.33 16.83 -26.47
C LEU A 241 -16.18 16.32 -25.30
N GLY A 242 -16.08 15.03 -25.01
CA GLY A 242 -16.47 14.41 -23.76
C GLY A 242 -15.23 14.15 -22.89
N VAL A 243 -15.33 14.42 -21.59
CA VAL A 243 -14.28 14.14 -20.64
C VAL A 243 -14.79 13.14 -19.60
N ILE A 244 -14.08 12.03 -19.41
CA ILE A 244 -14.34 11.08 -18.33
C ILE A 244 -13.25 11.27 -17.28
N THR A 245 -13.64 11.50 -16.04
CA THR A 245 -12.69 11.66 -14.91
C THR A 245 -12.96 10.64 -13.82
N CYS A 246 -11.92 10.23 -13.09
CA CYS A 246 -12.04 9.48 -11.84
C CYS A 246 -10.99 9.95 -10.84
N GLY A 247 -11.27 9.75 -9.55
CA GLY A 247 -10.36 10.12 -8.48
C GLY A 247 -9.81 11.53 -8.64
N ILE A 248 -8.53 11.72 -8.34
CA ILE A 248 -7.87 13.03 -8.43
C ILE A 248 -7.83 13.62 -9.86
N GLY A 249 -8.05 12.80 -10.88
CA GLY A 249 -8.17 13.27 -12.27
C GLY A 249 -9.26 14.34 -12.45
N LEU A 250 -10.30 14.29 -11.62
CA LEU A 250 -11.32 15.35 -11.58
C LEU A 250 -10.70 16.73 -11.25
N ARG A 251 -9.78 16.78 -10.28
CA ARG A 251 -9.16 18.06 -9.86
C ARG A 251 -8.31 18.65 -10.97
N TYR A 252 -7.53 17.81 -11.66
CA TYR A 252 -6.75 18.25 -12.82
C TYR A 252 -7.59 18.75 -13.97
N TYR A 253 -8.76 18.14 -14.21
CA TYR A 253 -9.72 18.61 -15.21
C TYR A 253 -10.30 19.96 -14.81
N LEU A 254 -10.79 20.11 -13.60
CA LEU A 254 -11.42 21.34 -13.13
C LEU A 254 -10.49 22.56 -13.13
N GLU A 255 -9.18 22.35 -12.93
CA GLU A 255 -8.17 23.40 -13.04
C GLU A 255 -8.00 23.93 -14.49
N ASN A 256 -8.51 23.23 -15.49
CA ASN A 256 -8.37 23.56 -16.90
C ASN A 256 -9.70 23.78 -17.64
N GLU A 257 -10.83 23.46 -17.01
CA GLU A 257 -12.14 23.48 -17.66
C GLU A 257 -12.53 24.87 -18.16
N ASP A 258 -12.30 25.89 -17.35
CA ASP A 258 -12.66 27.28 -17.71
C ASP A 258 -11.73 27.83 -18.82
N ASP A 259 -10.44 27.48 -18.80
CA ASP A 259 -9.50 27.85 -19.87
C ASP A 259 -9.89 27.20 -21.20
N TRP A 260 -10.38 25.94 -21.14
CA TRP A 260 -10.89 25.25 -22.32
C TRP A 260 -12.13 25.95 -22.87
N ALA A 261 -13.08 26.31 -22.00
CA ALA A 261 -14.30 26.98 -22.36
C ALA A 261 -14.04 28.35 -23.05
N ALA A 262 -13.09 29.12 -22.51
CA ALA A 262 -12.70 30.41 -23.08
C ALA A 262 -12.19 30.30 -24.54
N LEU A 263 -11.54 29.18 -24.92
CA LEU A 263 -11.10 28.94 -26.29
C LEU A 263 -12.17 28.38 -27.21
N HIS A 264 -13.30 27.92 -26.64
CA HIS A 264 -14.37 27.24 -27.37
C HIS A 264 -15.73 27.96 -27.25
N GLY A 265 -15.72 29.30 -27.13
CA GLY A 265 -16.92 30.14 -27.11
C GLY A 265 -17.74 29.99 -25.84
N ASP A 266 -17.05 29.91 -24.70
CA ASP A 266 -17.61 29.76 -23.34
C ASP A 266 -18.43 28.48 -23.13
N LYS A 267 -18.20 27.47 -23.96
CA LYS A 267 -18.85 26.16 -23.83
C LYS A 267 -17.90 25.20 -23.13
N LYS A 268 -18.34 24.58 -22.04
CA LYS A 268 -17.60 23.56 -21.33
C LYS A 268 -17.73 22.19 -22.03
N PRO A 269 -16.73 21.30 -21.95
CA PRO A 269 -16.86 19.91 -22.43
C PRO A 269 -18.04 19.20 -21.76
N SER A 270 -18.61 18.20 -22.44
CA SER A 270 -19.47 17.23 -21.76
C SER A 270 -18.63 16.42 -20.78
N HIS A 271 -19.14 16.15 -19.58
CA HIS A 271 -18.34 15.58 -18.51
C HIS A 271 -19.05 14.43 -17.81
N LEU A 272 -18.35 13.32 -17.62
CA LEU A 272 -18.75 12.18 -16.80
C LEU A 272 -17.74 11.99 -15.68
N HIS A 273 -18.16 12.06 -14.42
CA HIS A 273 -17.34 11.73 -13.27
C HIS A 273 -17.73 10.37 -12.70
N ILE A 274 -16.72 9.52 -12.46
CA ILE A 274 -16.87 8.16 -11.95
C ILE A 274 -16.08 8.09 -10.64
N ASP A 275 -16.77 7.77 -9.54
CA ASP A 275 -16.18 7.68 -8.19
C ASP A 275 -16.19 6.26 -7.61
N ARG A 276 -16.76 5.29 -8.36
CA ARG A 276 -16.89 3.90 -7.90
C ARG A 276 -16.95 2.88 -9.03
N TYR A 277 -16.56 1.68 -8.67
CA TYR A 277 -16.46 0.51 -9.57
C TYR A 277 -17.22 -0.69 -8.98
N PRO A 278 -17.73 -1.62 -9.79
CA PRO A 278 -17.52 -1.74 -11.24
C PRO A 278 -18.22 -0.63 -12.03
N LEU A 279 -17.65 -0.34 -13.22
CA LEU A 279 -18.15 0.72 -14.09
C LEU A 279 -19.58 0.48 -14.57
N GLY A 280 -20.41 1.53 -14.49
CA GLY A 280 -21.64 1.63 -15.26
C GLY A 280 -21.35 1.79 -16.76
N ARG A 281 -22.33 1.45 -17.60
CA ARG A 281 -22.13 1.44 -19.07
C ARG A 281 -23.01 2.44 -19.81
N ASP A 282 -24.16 2.77 -19.25
CA ASP A 282 -25.16 3.57 -19.99
C ASP A 282 -24.73 5.04 -20.08
N LYS A 283 -24.26 5.64 -19.00
CA LYS A 283 -23.74 7.03 -19.04
C LYS A 283 -22.48 7.18 -19.89
N ILE A 284 -21.62 6.17 -19.94
CA ILE A 284 -20.47 6.17 -20.85
C ILE A 284 -20.97 6.13 -22.31
N ARG A 285 -22.00 5.32 -22.61
CA ARG A 285 -22.64 5.28 -23.94
C ARG A 285 -23.30 6.60 -24.27
N ASP A 286 -24.12 7.14 -23.36
CA ASP A 286 -24.80 8.43 -23.56
C ASP A 286 -23.81 9.56 -23.86
N LEU A 287 -22.67 9.59 -23.13
CA LEU A 287 -21.60 10.55 -23.41
C LEU A 287 -21.00 10.29 -24.81
N SER A 288 -20.66 9.03 -25.13
CA SER A 288 -20.04 8.68 -26.40
C SER A 288 -20.93 8.96 -27.61
N ASP A 289 -22.25 8.76 -27.49
CA ASP A 289 -23.23 9.06 -28.53
C ASP A 289 -23.45 10.57 -28.71
N HIS A 290 -23.17 11.35 -27.68
CA HIS A 290 -23.36 12.79 -27.70
C HIS A 290 -22.18 13.57 -28.31
N VAL A 291 -20.94 13.08 -28.16
CA VAL A 291 -19.72 13.83 -28.48
C VAL A 291 -18.97 13.26 -29.69
N SER A 292 -18.05 14.02 -30.27
CA SER A 292 -17.24 13.58 -31.40
C SER A 292 -15.95 12.85 -31.00
N LYS A 293 -15.47 13.03 -29.76
CA LYS A 293 -14.31 12.34 -29.18
C LYS A 293 -14.40 12.34 -27.67
N VAL A 294 -13.73 11.40 -27.01
CA VAL A 294 -13.68 11.28 -25.54
C VAL A 294 -12.23 11.36 -25.08
N LEU A 295 -11.98 12.09 -24.01
CA LEU A 295 -10.73 12.11 -23.25
C LEU A 295 -10.96 11.43 -21.89
N VAL A 296 -10.18 10.39 -21.56
CA VAL A 296 -10.21 9.71 -20.27
C VAL A 296 -9.05 10.18 -19.41
N ILE A 297 -9.36 10.72 -18.24
CA ILE A 297 -8.39 11.25 -17.26
C ILE A 297 -8.43 10.38 -16.01
N GLU A 298 -7.48 9.47 -15.90
CA GLU A 298 -7.37 8.51 -14.81
C GLU A 298 -5.92 8.30 -14.36
N GLU A 299 -5.70 8.21 -13.05
CA GLU A 299 -4.41 7.86 -12.46
C GLU A 299 -4.20 6.34 -12.45
N GLY A 300 -2.95 5.91 -12.63
CA GLY A 300 -2.60 4.50 -12.71
C GLY A 300 -2.74 3.96 -14.13
N TYR A 301 -3.24 2.75 -14.27
CA TYR A 301 -3.39 2.09 -15.57
C TYR A 301 -4.60 2.61 -16.35
N PRO A 302 -4.65 2.40 -17.67
CA PRO A 302 -5.80 2.76 -18.50
C PRO A 302 -6.96 1.77 -18.26
N PHE A 303 -7.57 1.80 -17.07
CA PHE A 303 -8.64 0.90 -16.66
C PHE A 303 -9.97 1.28 -17.30
N ILE A 304 -10.38 2.54 -17.15
CA ILE A 304 -11.61 3.07 -17.76
C ILE A 304 -11.45 3.14 -19.29
N GLU A 305 -10.31 3.63 -19.75
CA GLU A 305 -10.05 3.77 -21.19
C GLU A 305 -10.16 2.43 -21.92
N ARG A 306 -9.64 1.32 -21.35
CA ARG A 306 -9.79 -0.04 -21.91
C ARG A 306 -11.24 -0.48 -22.01
N GLU A 307 -12.07 -0.16 -21.00
CA GLU A 307 -13.50 -0.46 -21.04
C GLU A 307 -14.20 0.35 -22.14
N VAL A 308 -13.89 1.64 -22.24
CA VAL A 308 -14.45 2.51 -23.28
C VAL A 308 -14.07 2.03 -24.69
N VAL A 309 -12.80 1.74 -24.93
CA VAL A 309 -12.30 1.28 -26.24
C VAL A 309 -12.77 -0.14 -26.56
N GLY A 310 -12.76 -1.05 -25.57
CA GLY A 310 -13.04 -2.48 -25.78
C GLY A 310 -14.51 -2.84 -25.76
N THR A 311 -15.27 -2.28 -24.81
CA THR A 311 -16.66 -2.69 -24.56
C THR A 311 -17.66 -1.97 -25.46
N PHE A 312 -17.38 -0.74 -25.84
CA PHE A 312 -18.35 0.11 -26.52
C PHE A 312 -18.22 0.12 -28.04
N ALA A 313 -17.10 -0.42 -28.59
CA ALA A 313 -16.84 -0.46 -30.05
C ALA A 313 -17.25 0.87 -30.74
N ALA A 314 -17.18 1.99 -30.01
CA ALA A 314 -17.62 3.28 -30.49
C ALA A 314 -16.70 3.75 -31.62
N PRO A 315 -17.22 4.18 -32.76
CA PRO A 315 -16.42 4.65 -33.88
C PRO A 315 -15.87 6.06 -33.67
N LEU A 316 -15.73 6.50 -32.40
CA LEU A 316 -15.20 7.81 -32.07
C LEU A 316 -13.77 7.70 -31.50
N PRO A 317 -12.94 8.73 -31.70
CA PRO A 317 -11.62 8.80 -31.10
C PRO A 317 -11.71 8.84 -29.57
N VAL A 318 -11.01 7.90 -28.91
CA VAL A 318 -10.80 7.90 -27.45
C VAL A 318 -9.38 8.34 -27.18
N LEU A 319 -9.22 9.45 -26.46
CA LEU A 319 -7.94 10.01 -26.06
C LEU A 319 -7.65 9.64 -24.60
N GLY A 320 -6.41 9.34 -24.29
CA GLY A 320 -6.00 8.99 -22.94
C GLY A 320 -4.58 8.43 -22.92
N LYS A 321 -4.35 7.42 -22.09
CA LYS A 321 -3.03 6.79 -21.95
C LYS A 321 -2.69 5.86 -23.10
N LEU A 322 -3.67 5.13 -23.65
CA LEU A 322 -3.47 4.21 -24.76
C LEU A 322 -3.21 4.92 -26.09
N SER A 323 -3.83 6.08 -26.30
CA SER A 323 -3.59 6.91 -27.48
C SER A 323 -2.29 7.73 -27.39
N GLY A 324 -1.71 7.87 -26.19
CA GLY A 324 -0.51 8.66 -25.95
C GLY A 324 -0.78 10.14 -25.64
N ASP A 325 -2.04 10.55 -25.54
CA ASP A 325 -2.40 11.93 -25.16
C ASP A 325 -2.12 12.20 -23.67
N LEU A 326 -2.15 11.18 -22.83
CA LEU A 326 -1.70 11.21 -21.45
C LEU A 326 -0.53 10.24 -21.24
N PRO A 327 0.41 10.52 -20.31
CA PRO A 327 1.53 9.62 -20.03
C PRO A 327 1.02 8.28 -19.49
N LEU A 328 1.55 7.17 -20.01
CA LEU A 328 1.17 5.82 -19.61
C LEU A 328 1.63 5.47 -18.20
N SER A 329 2.76 6.02 -17.77
CA SER A 329 3.32 5.82 -16.44
C SER A 329 3.62 7.16 -15.78
N GLY A 330 3.78 7.14 -14.47
CA GLY A 330 4.00 8.34 -13.67
C GLY A 330 2.70 9.02 -13.24
N GLU A 331 2.88 9.97 -12.34
CA GLU A 331 1.79 10.79 -11.81
C GLU A 331 1.29 11.77 -12.87
N LEU A 332 -0.02 11.95 -12.98
CA LEU A 332 -0.61 13.02 -13.78
C LEU A 332 -0.47 14.38 -13.07
N SER A 333 -0.67 15.44 -13.82
CA SER A 333 -0.72 16.81 -13.31
C SER A 333 -1.76 17.62 -14.09
N ALA A 334 -2.16 18.76 -13.54
CA ALA A 334 -3.02 19.70 -14.26
C ALA A 334 -2.39 20.12 -15.62
N ASP A 335 -1.06 20.22 -15.69
CA ASP A 335 -0.35 20.57 -16.92
C ASP A 335 -0.38 19.46 -17.96
N SER A 336 -0.21 18.19 -17.58
CA SER A 336 -0.34 17.05 -18.51
C SER A 336 -1.77 16.92 -19.04
N VAL A 337 -2.77 17.13 -18.20
CA VAL A 337 -4.19 17.15 -18.59
C VAL A 337 -4.48 18.37 -19.49
N ARG A 338 -3.89 19.52 -19.20
CA ARG A 338 -4.01 20.73 -20.04
C ARG A 338 -3.59 20.46 -21.48
N LEU A 339 -2.45 19.81 -21.67
CA LEU A 339 -1.95 19.47 -23.01
C LEU A 339 -2.88 18.47 -23.73
N ALA A 340 -3.39 17.45 -23.00
CA ALA A 340 -4.34 16.46 -23.55
C ALA A 340 -5.69 17.11 -23.96
N LEU A 341 -6.09 18.18 -23.29
CA LEU A 341 -7.25 19.00 -23.69
C LEU A 341 -6.99 19.89 -24.93
N GLY A 342 -5.76 19.88 -25.46
CA GLY A 342 -5.34 20.74 -26.59
C GLY A 342 -5.15 22.21 -26.21
N LEU A 343 -5.00 22.52 -24.93
CA LEU A 343 -4.75 23.84 -24.42
C LEU A 343 -3.24 24.21 -24.53
N PRO A 344 -2.90 25.49 -24.79
CA PRO A 344 -1.51 25.92 -24.77
C PRO A 344 -0.93 25.76 -23.35
N PRO A 345 0.39 25.49 -23.23
CA PRO A 345 1.02 25.43 -21.91
C PRO A 345 0.85 26.75 -21.16
N LYS A 346 0.69 26.70 -19.83
CA LYS A 346 0.71 27.91 -18.99
C LYS A 346 2.10 28.54 -19.04
N GLU A 347 2.15 29.86 -18.91
CA GLU A 347 3.43 30.56 -18.80
C GLU A 347 4.20 30.02 -17.59
N ALA A 348 5.39 29.48 -17.83
CA ALA A 348 6.21 28.94 -16.78
C ALA A 348 6.70 30.07 -15.86
N LEU A 349 6.62 29.84 -14.55
CA LEU A 349 7.30 30.71 -13.60
C LEU A 349 8.79 30.73 -13.92
N PRO A 350 9.47 31.88 -13.77
CA PRO A 350 10.89 31.98 -14.07
C PRO A 350 11.65 30.94 -13.24
N VAL A 351 12.35 30.05 -13.93
CA VAL A 351 13.19 29.03 -13.29
C VAL A 351 14.30 29.74 -12.55
N SER A 352 14.47 29.44 -11.27
CA SER A 352 15.63 29.95 -10.51
C SER A 352 16.93 29.53 -11.20
N SER A 353 17.88 30.45 -11.31
CA SER A 353 19.23 30.15 -11.79
C SER A 353 20.04 29.29 -10.80
N ILE A 354 19.47 28.94 -9.65
CA ILE A 354 20.10 28.10 -8.63
C ILE A 354 19.93 26.64 -9.05
N GLU A 355 21.06 26.00 -9.39
CA GLU A 355 21.10 24.55 -9.54
C GLU A 355 20.81 23.89 -8.19
N LEU A 356 19.70 23.16 -8.12
CA LEU A 356 19.37 22.37 -6.93
C LEU A 356 20.26 21.12 -6.91
N PRO A 357 21.01 20.87 -5.80
CA PRO A 357 21.82 19.67 -5.72
C PRO A 357 20.93 18.42 -5.73
N SER A 358 21.36 17.42 -6.49
CA SER A 358 20.75 16.09 -6.44
C SER A 358 20.81 15.55 -5.02
N ARG A 359 19.71 14.93 -4.54
CA ARG A 359 19.61 14.28 -3.24
C ARG A 359 19.30 12.80 -3.42
N PRO A 360 20.23 12.00 -3.95
CA PRO A 360 20.00 10.56 -4.08
C PRO A 360 19.74 9.95 -2.70
N PRO A 361 18.89 8.93 -2.60
CA PRO A 361 18.68 8.23 -1.35
C PRO A 361 20.00 7.62 -0.87
N GLN A 362 20.31 7.78 0.42
CA GLN A 362 21.53 7.27 1.05
C GLN A 362 21.28 6.93 2.52
N PHE A 363 22.18 6.15 3.10
CA PHE A 363 22.13 5.91 4.54
C PHE A 363 22.28 7.19 5.34
N CYS A 364 21.58 7.28 6.46
CA CYS A 364 21.78 8.33 7.45
C CYS A 364 23.24 8.34 7.91
N GLN A 365 23.78 9.50 8.26
CA GLN A 365 25.15 9.60 8.79
C GLN A 365 25.27 8.80 10.11
N GLY A 366 26.17 7.82 10.15
CA GLY A 366 26.36 6.93 11.30
C GLY A 366 25.32 5.79 11.40
N CYS A 367 24.59 5.52 10.32
CA CYS A 367 23.64 4.41 10.26
C CYS A 367 24.28 3.05 10.57
N PRO A 368 23.67 2.19 11.42
CA PRO A 368 24.20 0.86 11.72
C PRO A 368 24.36 -0.06 10.51
N HIS A 369 23.48 0.09 9.50
CA HIS A 369 23.57 -0.70 8.28
C HIS A 369 24.90 -0.48 7.54
N GLY A 370 25.43 0.77 7.55
CA GLY A 370 26.73 1.07 6.94
C GLY A 370 27.88 0.28 7.57
N ASP A 371 27.91 0.19 8.90
CA ASP A 371 28.94 -0.59 9.62
C ASP A 371 28.79 -2.09 9.32
N SER A 372 27.56 -2.61 9.24
CA SER A 372 27.25 -3.99 8.88
C SER A 372 27.74 -4.36 7.47
N PHE A 373 27.44 -3.50 6.48
CA PHE A 373 27.86 -3.74 5.10
C PHE A 373 29.37 -3.59 4.88
N ASN A 374 30.03 -2.71 5.62
CA ASN A 374 31.50 -2.63 5.59
C ASN A 374 32.12 -3.95 6.08
N ALA A 375 31.61 -4.54 7.15
CA ALA A 375 32.08 -5.83 7.64
C ALA A 375 31.78 -6.98 6.65
N LEU A 376 30.58 -7.02 6.06
CA LEU A 376 30.22 -8.02 5.05
C LEU A 376 31.13 -7.93 3.82
N LYS A 377 31.32 -6.72 3.26
CA LYS A 377 32.19 -6.52 2.10
C LYS A 377 33.62 -6.95 2.37
N GLU A 378 34.13 -6.67 3.55
CA GLU A 378 35.48 -7.10 3.91
C GLU A 378 35.58 -8.61 4.10
N ALA A 379 34.57 -9.25 4.65
CA ALA A 379 34.52 -10.70 4.78
C ALA A 379 34.51 -11.38 3.40
N LEU A 380 33.77 -10.82 2.43
CA LEU A 380 33.65 -11.38 1.08
C LEU A 380 34.82 -11.07 0.15
N LYS A 381 35.75 -10.16 0.50
CA LYS A 381 36.89 -9.82 -0.36
C LYS A 381 37.80 -11.01 -0.74
N SER A 382 37.87 -12.03 0.11
CA SER A 382 38.66 -13.25 -0.12
C SER A 382 37.93 -14.33 -0.91
N GLU A 383 36.64 -14.15 -1.13
CA GLU A 383 35.78 -15.14 -1.79
C GLU A 383 35.75 -14.89 -3.30
N ALA A 384 36.10 -15.94 -4.07
CA ALA A 384 36.08 -15.84 -5.54
C ALA A 384 34.66 -15.84 -6.13
N GLU A 385 33.73 -16.51 -5.44
CA GLU A 385 32.34 -16.65 -5.85
C GLU A 385 31.44 -16.38 -4.65
N PHE A 386 30.54 -15.43 -4.77
CA PHE A 386 29.48 -15.15 -3.80
C PHE A 386 28.27 -14.53 -4.49
N LEU A 387 27.12 -14.58 -3.81
CA LEU A 387 25.89 -13.86 -4.18
C LEU A 387 25.33 -13.24 -2.92
N THR A 388 25.07 -11.94 -2.92
CA THR A 388 24.42 -11.24 -1.81
C THR A 388 23.02 -10.78 -2.23
N THR A 389 22.02 -11.54 -1.82
CA THR A 389 20.62 -11.18 -2.04
C THR A 389 20.11 -10.28 -0.93
N SER A 390 19.24 -9.36 -1.30
CA SER A 390 18.57 -8.45 -0.38
C SER A 390 17.09 -8.30 -0.74
N ASP A 391 16.36 -7.65 0.10
CA ASP A 391 14.95 -7.31 -0.09
C ASP A 391 14.64 -5.88 0.38
N ILE A 392 13.37 -5.54 0.68
CA ILE A 392 12.92 -4.16 0.85
C ILE A 392 13.12 -3.68 2.29
N GLY A 393 13.90 -2.63 2.44
CA GLY A 393 14.14 -1.91 3.69
C GLY A 393 15.23 -0.85 3.50
N CYS A 394 15.57 -0.08 4.54
CA CYS A 394 16.67 0.90 4.45
C CYS A 394 17.98 0.28 3.95
N TYR A 395 18.23 -0.96 4.28
CA TYR A 395 19.44 -1.70 3.88
C TYR A 395 19.54 -1.95 2.37
N THR A 396 18.46 -1.87 1.60
CA THR A 396 18.49 -1.91 0.12
C THR A 396 19.37 -0.82 -0.47
N LEU A 397 19.52 0.31 0.22
CA LEU A 397 20.41 1.39 -0.20
C LEU A 397 21.88 0.96 -0.32
N ALA A 398 22.26 -0.19 0.23
CA ALA A 398 23.58 -0.78 0.02
C ALA A 398 23.81 -1.28 -1.41
N ALA A 399 22.80 -1.34 -2.27
CA ALA A 399 22.96 -1.53 -3.71
C ALA A 399 23.66 -0.35 -4.39
N LEU A 400 23.64 0.84 -3.76
CA LEU A 400 24.20 2.07 -4.29
C LEU A 400 25.62 2.32 -3.77
N PRO A 401 26.44 3.15 -4.49
CA PRO A 401 27.72 3.61 -3.97
C PRO A 401 27.56 4.34 -2.61
N PRO A 402 28.53 4.24 -1.71
CA PRO A 402 29.84 3.58 -1.84
C PRO A 402 29.83 2.08 -1.53
N TYR A 403 28.68 1.53 -1.15
CA TYR A 403 28.61 0.14 -0.66
C TYR A 403 28.67 -0.87 -1.80
N ASN A 404 27.74 -0.82 -2.76
CA ASN A 404 27.59 -1.83 -3.83
C ASN A 404 27.71 -3.25 -3.25
N ALA A 405 26.91 -3.53 -2.20
CA ALA A 405 27.08 -4.69 -1.34
C ALA A 405 25.90 -5.69 -1.42
N VAL A 406 24.87 -5.36 -2.19
CA VAL A 406 23.72 -6.23 -2.45
C VAL A 406 23.35 -6.19 -3.92
N GLU A 407 22.87 -7.33 -4.45
CA GLU A 407 22.69 -7.59 -5.88
C GLU A 407 21.22 -7.79 -6.26
N SER A 408 20.32 -7.75 -5.27
CA SER A 408 18.88 -7.89 -5.53
C SER A 408 18.03 -7.05 -4.57
N CYS A 409 16.83 -6.67 -5.07
CA CYS A 409 15.77 -6.07 -4.29
C CYS A 409 14.46 -6.32 -5.06
N VAL A 410 13.64 -7.29 -4.63
CA VAL A 410 12.42 -7.68 -5.36
C VAL A 410 11.18 -7.38 -4.51
N ASP A 411 10.94 -8.12 -3.45
CA ASP A 411 9.83 -7.97 -2.52
C ASP A 411 10.26 -8.25 -1.08
N MET A 412 9.44 -7.91 -0.11
CA MET A 412 9.78 -8.08 1.29
C MET A 412 9.91 -9.56 1.65
N GLY A 413 11.11 -9.94 2.15
CA GLY A 413 11.43 -11.31 2.56
C GLY A 413 12.03 -12.18 1.47
N ALA A 414 12.13 -11.70 0.23
CA ALA A 414 12.66 -12.49 -0.90
C ALA A 414 14.13 -12.84 -0.78
N SER A 415 14.92 -12.09 -0.01
CA SER A 415 16.36 -12.30 0.13
C SER A 415 16.73 -13.75 0.46
N ILE A 416 16.06 -14.34 1.45
CA ILE A 416 16.33 -15.71 1.91
C ILE A 416 15.93 -16.73 0.84
N GLY A 417 14.75 -16.55 0.23
CA GLY A 417 14.26 -17.44 -0.83
C GLY A 417 15.16 -17.45 -2.06
N MET A 418 15.64 -16.28 -2.48
CA MET A 418 16.55 -16.15 -3.62
C MET A 418 17.93 -16.74 -3.34
N ALA A 419 18.53 -16.48 -2.15
CA ALA A 419 19.79 -17.08 -1.75
C ALA A 419 19.68 -18.61 -1.69
N ARG A 420 18.58 -19.12 -1.10
CA ARG A 420 18.29 -20.55 -1.06
C ARG A 420 18.21 -21.15 -2.47
N GLY A 421 17.43 -20.55 -3.35
CA GLY A 421 17.30 -21.01 -4.73
C GLY A 421 18.63 -21.08 -5.46
N ALA A 422 19.46 -20.03 -5.33
CA ALA A 422 20.78 -20.00 -5.93
C ALA A 422 21.71 -21.09 -5.34
N SER A 423 21.71 -21.25 -4.01
CA SER A 423 22.50 -22.30 -3.33
C SER A 423 22.11 -23.70 -3.78
N CYS A 424 20.82 -23.99 -3.97
CA CYS A 424 20.33 -25.30 -4.41
C CYS A 424 20.89 -25.73 -5.79
N VAL A 425 21.29 -24.78 -6.62
CA VAL A 425 21.87 -25.04 -7.96
C VAL A 425 23.40 -24.85 -7.98
N GLY A 426 24.03 -24.74 -6.81
CA GLY A 426 25.48 -24.75 -6.69
C GLY A 426 26.16 -23.41 -6.48
N GLN A 427 25.44 -22.31 -6.29
CA GLN A 427 26.03 -21.04 -5.92
C GLN A 427 26.71 -21.14 -4.57
N LYS A 428 28.01 -20.88 -4.53
CA LYS A 428 28.79 -20.82 -3.28
C LYS A 428 28.58 -19.47 -2.58
N ASN A 429 28.74 -19.47 -1.25
CA ASN A 429 28.65 -18.25 -0.44
C ASN A 429 27.39 -17.44 -0.74
N ALA A 430 26.23 -18.13 -0.74
CA ALA A 430 24.93 -17.46 -0.86
C ALA A 430 24.62 -16.75 0.46
N VAL A 431 24.56 -15.42 0.41
CA VAL A 431 24.29 -14.55 1.56
C VAL A 431 22.94 -13.88 1.35
N ALA A 432 22.06 -13.98 2.34
CA ALA A 432 20.83 -13.21 2.40
C ALA A 432 20.96 -12.07 3.41
N VAL A 433 20.51 -10.87 3.07
CA VAL A 433 20.46 -9.72 3.98
C VAL A 433 19.04 -9.25 4.13
N ILE A 434 18.54 -9.15 5.36
CA ILE A 434 17.18 -8.79 5.70
C ILE A 434 17.14 -7.89 6.94
N GLY A 435 16.19 -6.96 7.00
CA GLY A 435 15.91 -6.20 8.22
C GLY A 435 15.02 -6.97 9.19
N ASP A 436 15.03 -6.58 10.47
CA ASP A 436 14.24 -7.21 11.53
C ASP A 436 12.73 -7.17 11.23
N SER A 437 12.19 -6.03 10.83
CA SER A 437 10.77 -5.90 10.47
C SER A 437 10.40 -6.79 9.29
N THR A 438 11.22 -6.80 8.23
CA THR A 438 11.01 -7.62 7.04
C THR A 438 11.17 -9.12 7.33
N PHE A 439 12.06 -9.49 8.27
CA PHE A 439 12.17 -10.86 8.75
C PHE A 439 10.87 -11.35 9.39
N TYR A 440 10.25 -10.53 10.24
CA TYR A 440 8.93 -10.85 10.81
C TYR A 440 7.81 -10.82 9.77
N HIS A 441 7.92 -9.96 8.77
CA HIS A 441 6.92 -9.83 7.70
C HIS A 441 6.81 -11.11 6.87
N SER A 442 7.92 -11.60 6.31
CA SER A 442 7.95 -12.74 5.37
C SER A 442 9.20 -13.61 5.44
N GLY A 443 10.23 -13.20 6.22
CA GLY A 443 11.50 -13.93 6.26
C GLY A 443 11.44 -15.23 7.02
N MET A 444 10.60 -15.34 8.05
CA MET A 444 10.52 -16.53 8.92
C MET A 444 10.16 -17.80 8.15
N THR A 445 9.19 -17.74 7.26
CA THR A 445 8.75 -18.89 6.44
C THR A 445 9.84 -19.33 5.48
N ASN A 446 10.55 -18.37 4.87
CA ASN A 446 11.69 -18.66 3.99
C ASN A 446 12.88 -19.28 4.75
N LEU A 447 13.14 -18.83 5.99
CA LEU A 447 14.17 -19.43 6.83
C LEU A 447 13.80 -20.86 7.23
N LEU A 448 12.55 -21.10 7.64
CA LEU A 448 12.07 -22.45 7.96
C LEU A 448 12.27 -23.40 6.77
N ASP A 449 11.96 -22.94 5.56
CA ASP A 449 12.11 -23.71 4.33
C ASP A 449 13.60 -23.99 4.02
N ALA A 450 14.48 -23.00 4.21
CA ALA A 450 15.93 -23.19 4.06
C ALA A 450 16.50 -24.22 5.05
N VAL A 451 16.06 -24.20 6.30
CA VAL A 451 16.46 -25.16 7.34
C VAL A 451 15.94 -26.57 7.02
N ALA A 452 14.65 -26.69 6.65
CA ALA A 452 14.04 -27.98 6.30
C ALA A 452 14.77 -28.69 5.16
N HIS A 453 15.32 -27.93 4.21
CA HIS A 453 16.08 -28.46 3.07
C HIS A 453 17.59 -28.48 3.28
N ARG A 454 18.08 -28.15 4.48
CA ARG A 454 19.53 -28.14 4.82
C ARG A 454 20.36 -27.35 3.81
N THR A 455 19.85 -26.17 3.43
CA THR A 455 20.51 -25.32 2.45
C THR A 455 21.78 -24.70 3.03
N ARG A 456 22.85 -24.63 2.26
CA ARG A 456 24.06 -23.88 2.66
C ARG A 456 23.79 -22.38 2.39
N LEU A 457 23.59 -21.61 3.44
CA LEU A 457 23.16 -20.20 3.35
C LEU A 457 23.56 -19.44 4.61
N THR A 458 24.15 -18.27 4.45
CA THR A 458 24.40 -17.33 5.56
C THR A 458 23.38 -16.19 5.52
N LEU A 459 22.57 -16.07 6.57
CA LEU A 459 21.58 -15.00 6.73
C LEU A 459 22.09 -13.92 7.66
N LEU A 460 22.12 -12.66 7.19
CA LEU A 460 22.36 -11.49 8.03
C LEU A 460 21.03 -10.81 8.32
N ILE A 461 20.62 -10.77 9.60
CA ILE A 461 19.47 -10.00 10.07
C ILE A 461 19.98 -8.68 10.64
N LEU A 462 19.60 -7.58 10.02
CA LEU A 462 19.96 -6.23 10.45
C LEU A 462 18.89 -5.69 11.41
N ASP A 463 19.11 -5.93 12.72
CA ASP A 463 18.16 -5.55 13.77
C ASP A 463 18.41 -4.10 14.22
N ASN A 464 17.56 -3.19 13.77
CA ASN A 464 17.58 -1.77 14.15
C ASN A 464 16.38 -1.36 15.02
N SER A 465 15.56 -2.33 15.45
CA SER A 465 14.42 -2.20 16.35
C SER A 465 13.26 -1.35 15.81
N THR A 466 13.20 -1.09 14.49
CA THR A 466 12.16 -0.24 13.91
C THR A 466 11.97 -0.46 12.41
N THR A 467 10.77 -0.15 11.91
CA THR A 467 10.52 0.01 10.47
C THR A 467 11.01 1.39 10.03
N GLY A 468 12.33 1.51 9.77
CA GLY A 468 12.99 2.81 9.62
C GLY A 468 12.58 3.60 8.38
N MET A 469 12.29 2.94 7.26
CA MET A 469 12.05 3.56 5.95
C MET A 469 10.76 4.38 5.90
N THR A 470 9.75 3.99 6.64
CA THR A 470 8.40 4.58 6.62
C THR A 470 8.14 5.58 7.77
N GLY A 471 9.17 5.93 8.55
CA GLY A 471 9.06 6.92 9.62
C GLY A 471 9.30 6.38 11.03
N ALA A 472 10.03 5.27 11.16
CA ALA A 472 10.42 4.67 12.43
C ALA A 472 9.24 4.17 13.29
N GLN A 473 8.25 3.52 12.67
CA GLN A 473 7.17 2.84 13.37
C GLN A 473 7.73 1.69 14.23
N PRO A 474 7.07 1.36 15.35
CA PRO A 474 7.47 0.23 16.16
C PRO A 474 7.34 -1.08 15.35
N THR A 475 8.36 -1.91 15.41
CA THR A 475 8.28 -3.26 14.86
C THR A 475 7.70 -4.22 15.90
N ILE A 476 7.23 -5.38 15.43
CA ILE A 476 6.83 -6.49 16.31
C ILE A 476 8.06 -7.11 16.98
N SER A 477 9.26 -6.68 16.59
CA SER A 477 10.53 -7.22 17.10
C SER A 477 10.60 -7.11 18.62
N PRO A 478 10.62 -8.24 19.32
CA PRO A 478 10.70 -8.24 20.78
C PRO A 478 12.15 -8.11 21.29
N GLY A 479 13.06 -7.50 20.57
CA GLY A 479 14.45 -7.31 20.97
C GLY A 479 15.20 -8.62 21.26
N SER A 480 15.28 -9.02 22.53
CA SER A 480 16.03 -10.22 22.94
C SER A 480 15.46 -11.57 22.43
N ARG A 481 14.28 -11.59 21.81
CA ARG A 481 13.63 -12.84 21.35
C ARG A 481 14.06 -13.28 19.95
N MET A 482 14.71 -12.43 19.14
CA MET A 482 15.10 -12.76 17.76
C MET A 482 15.94 -14.02 17.70
N LYS A 483 16.97 -14.13 18.55
CA LYS A 483 17.85 -15.31 18.62
C LYS A 483 17.07 -16.57 18.96
N ALA A 484 16.23 -16.52 20.00
CA ALA A 484 15.42 -17.67 20.41
C ALA A 484 14.44 -18.09 19.30
N LEU A 485 13.86 -17.12 18.58
CA LEU A 485 12.97 -17.38 17.45
C LEU A 485 13.71 -18.08 16.31
N VAL A 486 14.88 -17.58 15.92
CA VAL A 486 15.72 -18.18 14.87
C VAL A 486 16.11 -19.62 15.23
N GLN A 487 16.50 -19.85 16.48
CA GLN A 487 16.78 -21.21 16.98
C GLN A 487 15.52 -22.10 16.99
N GLY A 488 14.36 -21.52 17.38
CA GLY A 488 13.06 -22.21 17.34
C GLY A 488 12.63 -22.61 15.92
N LEU A 489 13.09 -21.90 14.89
CA LEU A 489 12.90 -22.26 13.48
C LEU A 489 13.84 -23.38 13.02
N GLY A 490 14.75 -23.87 13.90
CA GLY A 490 15.58 -25.03 13.65
C GLY A 490 17.01 -24.72 13.20
N VAL A 491 17.45 -23.47 13.25
CA VAL A 491 18.86 -23.14 13.02
C VAL A 491 19.69 -23.62 14.21
N GLU A 492 20.82 -24.29 13.95
CA GLU A 492 21.70 -24.83 14.98
C GLU A 492 22.23 -23.73 15.91
N ALA A 493 22.12 -23.93 17.21
CA ALA A 493 22.45 -22.92 18.22
C ALA A 493 23.88 -22.35 18.11
N GLY A 494 24.85 -23.18 17.68
CA GLY A 494 26.24 -22.78 17.45
C GLY A 494 26.40 -21.80 16.26
N HIS A 495 25.45 -21.80 15.34
CA HIS A 495 25.45 -21.00 14.11
C HIS A 495 24.42 -19.86 14.13
N VAL A 496 23.98 -19.44 15.33
CA VAL A 496 23.21 -18.22 15.54
C VAL A 496 24.05 -17.24 16.35
N ARG A 497 24.62 -16.27 15.66
CA ARG A 497 25.48 -15.24 16.26
C ARG A 497 24.72 -13.95 16.50
N GLU A 498 24.96 -13.30 17.64
CA GLU A 498 24.52 -11.92 17.89
C GLU A 498 25.75 -11.03 17.96
N LEU A 499 25.79 -10.00 17.13
CA LEU A 499 26.92 -9.10 16.98
C LEU A 499 26.43 -7.64 17.08
N GLU A 500 27.27 -6.76 17.59
CA GLU A 500 26.97 -5.32 17.63
C GLU A 500 27.39 -4.66 16.32
N ALA A 501 26.45 -4.03 15.61
CA ALA A 501 26.67 -3.32 14.36
C ALA A 501 27.35 -1.97 14.58
N HIS A 502 28.60 -1.97 15.04
CA HIS A 502 29.36 -0.76 15.32
C HIS A 502 30.82 -0.91 14.87
N ARG A 503 31.39 0.16 14.27
CA ARG A 503 32.76 0.18 13.72
C ARG A 503 33.84 -0.27 14.69
N LYS A 504 33.66 -0.08 16.00
CA LYS A 504 34.61 -0.55 17.01
C LYS A 504 34.77 -2.07 17.09
N PHE A 505 33.76 -2.82 16.57
CA PHE A 505 33.75 -4.27 16.52
C PHE A 505 33.98 -4.81 15.11
N HIS A 506 34.42 -3.95 14.18
CA HIS A 506 34.54 -4.29 12.77
C HIS A 506 35.32 -5.59 12.52
N GLU A 507 36.55 -5.71 13.06
CA GLU A 507 37.39 -6.89 12.88
C GLU A 507 36.73 -8.18 13.43
N ALA A 508 36.11 -8.10 14.61
CA ALA A 508 35.39 -9.22 15.20
C ALA A 508 34.17 -9.62 14.36
N ASN A 509 33.43 -8.63 13.83
CA ASN A 509 32.31 -8.88 12.95
C ASN A 509 32.75 -9.54 11.62
N VAL A 510 33.85 -9.09 11.02
CA VAL A 510 34.43 -9.67 9.80
C VAL A 510 34.83 -11.14 10.06
N ALA A 511 35.49 -11.40 11.18
CA ALA A 511 35.90 -12.77 11.55
C ALA A 511 34.71 -13.72 11.73
N ALA A 512 33.66 -13.24 12.45
CA ALA A 512 32.44 -14.02 12.66
C ALA A 512 31.69 -14.29 11.34
N ILE A 513 31.61 -13.29 10.42
CA ILE A 513 30.98 -13.49 9.11
C ILE A 513 31.75 -14.54 8.29
N ARG A 514 33.11 -14.51 8.27
CA ARG A 514 33.91 -15.49 7.56
C ARG A 514 33.76 -16.91 8.13
N GLU A 515 33.65 -17.02 9.45
CA GLU A 515 33.41 -18.33 10.12
C GLU A 515 32.07 -18.92 9.65
N GLU A 516 31.00 -18.11 9.62
CA GLU A 516 29.69 -18.58 9.22
C GLU A 516 29.55 -18.80 7.70
N LEU A 517 30.27 -18.07 6.86
CA LEU A 517 30.36 -18.36 5.42
C LEU A 517 30.98 -19.71 5.11
N ALA A 518 31.89 -20.18 5.95
CA ALA A 518 32.54 -21.48 5.80
C ALA A 518 31.66 -22.65 6.26
N TYR A 519 30.57 -22.39 6.98
CA TYR A 519 29.68 -23.43 7.48
C TYR A 519 28.83 -24.05 6.37
N GLU A 520 28.72 -25.38 6.35
CA GLU A 520 28.00 -26.16 5.31
C GLU A 520 26.51 -26.34 5.61
N GLY A 521 25.87 -25.35 6.24
CA GLY A 521 24.46 -25.36 6.62
C GLY A 521 23.85 -23.96 6.61
N VAL A 522 22.72 -23.84 7.27
CA VAL A 522 22.07 -22.53 7.49
C VAL A 522 22.70 -21.87 8.71
N SER A 523 23.33 -20.73 8.53
CA SER A 523 23.85 -19.90 9.62
C SER A 523 23.13 -18.54 9.66
N VAL A 524 22.98 -17.96 10.84
CA VAL A 524 22.31 -16.68 11.04
C VAL A 524 23.14 -15.74 11.90
N ILE A 525 23.40 -14.55 11.38
CA ILE A 525 24.09 -13.48 12.08
C ILE A 525 23.13 -12.32 12.31
N ILE A 526 22.84 -12.02 13.57
CA ILE A 526 21.97 -10.91 13.98
C ILE A 526 22.87 -9.73 14.33
N LEU A 527 22.86 -8.70 13.50
CA LEU A 527 23.64 -7.48 13.66
C LEU A 527 22.76 -6.40 14.30
N LYS A 528 22.98 -6.14 15.59
CA LYS A 528 22.13 -5.30 16.43
C LYS A 528 22.69 -3.91 16.62
N ARG A 529 21.89 -2.88 16.40
CA ARG A 529 22.07 -1.50 16.84
C ARG A 529 20.86 -0.66 16.45
N GLU A 530 20.31 0.10 17.38
CA GLU A 530 19.10 0.89 17.17
C GLU A 530 19.25 1.91 16.04
N CYS A 531 18.15 2.15 15.34
CA CYS A 531 18.04 3.19 14.33
C CYS A 531 18.20 4.59 14.95
N LEU A 532 18.97 5.47 14.30
CA LEU A 532 19.22 6.82 14.80
C LEU A 532 17.95 7.70 14.79
N GLU A 533 17.08 7.50 13.82
CA GLU A 533 15.80 8.23 13.75
C GLU A 533 14.84 7.76 14.84
N TYR A 534 14.81 6.47 15.11
CA TYR A 534 14.06 5.90 16.24
C TYR A 534 14.53 6.51 17.59
N LEU A 535 15.83 6.57 17.81
CA LEU A 535 16.39 7.18 19.02
C LEU A 535 16.08 8.66 19.15
N LYS A 536 16.00 9.41 18.04
CA LYS A 536 15.58 10.82 18.06
C LYS A 536 14.11 10.96 18.46
N LYS A 537 13.21 10.16 17.87
CA LYS A 537 11.78 10.15 18.23
C LYS A 537 11.57 9.79 19.71
N ALA A 538 12.24 8.74 20.20
CA ALA A 538 12.13 8.29 21.58
C ALA A 538 12.63 9.34 22.62
N ARG A 539 13.49 10.27 22.22
CA ARG A 539 13.94 11.38 23.09
C ARG A 539 12.99 12.58 23.08
N GLN A 540 12.09 12.66 22.12
CA GLN A 540 11.12 13.76 21.99
C GLN A 540 9.77 13.42 22.64
N GLN A 541 9.51 12.16 22.92
CA GLN A 541 8.40 11.64 23.73
C GLN A 541 8.78 11.61 25.23
#